data_8e924e2ff6fc7f316590ba99261f4f8c
#
_entry.id   8e924e2ff6fc7f316590ba99261f4f8c
#
_cell.length_a   1.000
_cell.length_b   1.000
_cell.length_c   1.000
_cell.angle_alpha   90.00
_cell.angle_beta   90.00
_cell.angle_gamma   90.00
#
_symmetry.space_group_name_H-M   'P 1'
#
loop_
_entity.id
_entity.type
_entity.pdbx_description
1 polymer ?
#
loop_
_entity_poly.entity_id
_entity_poly.type
_entity_poly.pdbx_seq_one_letter_code
_entity_poly.pdbx_strand_id
1 'polypeptide(L)'
;MRQDQYNQPISTTSEAAQDAYINGITRFLAADAGIDTTFQRAIAADDSFALPHLGLARFYQMRGRGADVAAPLARARALVADATPREQAQVNALGLLMEGKGPQAYAAIRAHLAEYPRDVMIAQTCMGVFGMIGFSGRRGREAEQLAFTSSLVPHLGDDWWFQSQHAFALLEVGRTAEAEPVIEQSLATNPRSGNGAHIRAHLYYENGEAEAGLRYIDEWRNGYSKEGLLHCHVSWHVALWALEQGDLAKMWSVLDADVAPGGAEAPPINIMTDTASLLYRAELAGHDVPAERWSAISDYAKQCFPKPGIAFADAHAALAHA
;
A
#
# COMPACT_ATOMS: atom_id res chain seq x y z
N MET A 1 22.04 8.72 20.29
CA MET A 1 20.84 8.05 19.83
C MET A 1 19.79 9.11 19.52
N ARG A 2 19.18 9.10 18.35
CA ARG A 2 18.16 10.04 17.93
C ARG A 2 16.78 9.41 18.06
N GLN A 3 15.70 10.09 17.67
CA GLN A 3 14.33 9.57 17.68
C GLN A 3 13.70 9.76 16.32
N ASP A 4 12.82 8.84 15.92
CA ASP A 4 11.97 9.02 14.76
C ASP A 4 10.74 9.91 15.06
N GLN A 5 9.89 10.15 14.09
CA GLN A 5 8.67 10.97 14.22
C GLN A 5 7.63 10.41 15.21
N TYR A 6 7.79 9.16 15.64
CA TYR A 6 6.93 8.49 16.62
C TYR A 6 7.56 8.46 18.01
N ASN A 7 8.64 9.25 18.24
CA ASN A 7 9.43 9.28 19.46
C ASN A 7 10.09 7.93 19.80
N GLN A 8 10.33 7.09 18.77
CA GLN A 8 11.04 5.84 18.99
C GLN A 8 12.55 6.05 18.81
N PRO A 9 13.38 5.52 19.70
CA PRO A 9 14.83 5.66 19.57
C PRO A 9 15.34 4.91 18.32
N ILE A 10 16.27 5.54 17.60
CA ILE A 10 16.93 5.02 16.40
C ILE A 10 18.46 5.08 16.57
N SER A 11 19.16 4.10 15.97
CA SER A 11 20.58 3.87 16.25
C SER A 11 21.54 4.83 15.53
N THR A 12 21.05 5.71 14.65
CA THR A 12 21.91 6.73 14.04
C THR A 12 22.23 7.90 14.98
N THR A 13 23.39 8.53 14.78
CA THR A 13 23.77 9.82 15.38
C THR A 13 23.76 10.94 14.35
N SER A 14 23.65 10.63 13.06
CA SER A 14 23.58 11.58 11.96
C SER A 14 22.21 12.24 11.85
N GLU A 15 22.17 13.57 11.91
CA GLU A 15 20.94 14.35 11.71
C GLU A 15 20.40 14.18 10.28
N ALA A 16 21.30 14.25 9.29
CA ALA A 16 20.94 14.09 7.90
C ALA A 16 20.35 12.68 7.60
N ALA A 17 20.88 11.63 8.25
CA ALA A 17 20.33 10.28 8.13
C ALA A 17 18.95 10.17 8.80
N GLN A 18 18.77 10.76 9.98
CA GLN A 18 17.49 10.81 10.69
C GLN A 18 16.42 11.51 9.82
N ASP A 19 16.71 12.72 9.31
CA ASP A 19 15.77 13.52 8.52
C ASP A 19 15.38 12.79 7.23
N ALA A 20 16.36 12.20 6.53
CA ALA A 20 16.12 11.43 5.33
C ALA A 20 15.31 10.16 5.63
N TYR A 21 15.58 9.46 6.74
CA TYR A 21 14.81 8.30 7.16
C TYR A 21 13.36 8.65 7.49
N ILE A 22 13.13 9.68 8.29
CA ILE A 22 11.78 10.18 8.63
C ILE A 22 11.00 10.56 7.36
N ASN A 23 11.64 11.26 6.43
CA ASN A 23 11.02 11.60 5.15
C ASN A 23 10.70 10.34 4.33
N GLY A 24 11.59 9.33 4.32
CA GLY A 24 11.37 8.04 3.65
C GLY A 24 10.14 7.31 4.21
N ILE A 25 9.99 7.26 5.53
CA ILE A 25 8.82 6.69 6.21
C ILE A 25 7.56 7.48 5.84
N THR A 26 7.60 8.81 5.90
CA THR A 26 6.44 9.66 5.55
C THR A 26 5.97 9.44 4.13
N ARG A 27 6.90 9.40 3.14
CA ARG A 27 6.58 9.08 1.76
C ARG A 27 6.04 7.67 1.58
N PHE A 28 6.64 6.70 2.25
CA PHE A 28 6.18 5.31 2.22
C PHE A 28 4.73 5.18 2.70
N LEU A 29 4.42 5.79 3.84
CA LEU A 29 3.07 5.78 4.43
C LEU A 29 2.05 6.60 3.62
N ALA A 30 2.49 7.65 2.93
CA ALA A 30 1.67 8.42 2.01
C ALA A 30 1.48 7.72 0.64
N ALA A 31 2.18 6.61 0.38
CA ALA A 31 2.28 5.98 -0.92
C ALA A 31 2.85 6.90 -2.03
N ASP A 32 3.65 7.91 -1.64
CA ASP A 32 4.18 8.96 -2.53
C ASP A 32 5.36 8.43 -3.39
N ALA A 33 5.83 9.25 -4.33
CA ALA A 33 7.02 8.98 -5.14
C ALA A 33 8.33 9.24 -4.38
N GLY A 34 9.45 8.71 -4.87
CA GLY A 34 10.78 9.00 -4.37
C GLY A 34 11.13 8.34 -3.02
N ILE A 35 10.45 7.26 -2.66
CA ILE A 35 10.67 6.51 -1.42
C ILE A 35 12.10 5.93 -1.39
N ASP A 36 12.49 5.26 -2.46
CA ASP A 36 13.81 4.63 -2.60
C ASP A 36 14.96 5.65 -2.55
N THR A 37 14.84 6.74 -3.31
CA THR A 37 15.84 7.81 -3.31
C THR A 37 15.99 8.46 -1.94
N THR A 38 14.91 8.52 -1.17
CA THR A 38 14.94 9.10 0.18
C THR A 38 15.62 8.15 1.16
N PHE A 39 15.34 6.84 1.13
CA PHE A 39 16.06 5.87 1.93
C PHE A 39 17.54 5.78 1.51
N GLN A 40 17.86 5.87 0.22
CA GLN A 40 19.25 5.91 -0.25
C GLN A 40 20.01 7.13 0.26
N ARG A 41 19.37 8.30 0.38
CA ARG A 41 19.97 9.48 1.04
C ARG A 41 20.25 9.23 2.51
N ALA A 42 19.35 8.54 3.24
CA ALA A 42 19.60 8.18 4.63
C ALA A 42 20.82 7.23 4.75
N ILE A 43 20.93 6.23 3.87
CA ILE A 43 22.08 5.31 3.79
C ILE A 43 23.36 6.08 3.46
N ALA A 44 23.33 7.00 2.50
CA ALA A 44 24.51 7.80 2.15
C ALA A 44 24.96 8.72 3.28
N ALA A 45 24.06 9.16 4.16
CA ALA A 45 24.38 10.02 5.30
C ALA A 45 24.88 9.21 6.54
N ASP A 46 24.50 7.91 6.63
CA ASP A 46 24.97 6.97 7.65
C ASP A 46 24.77 5.53 7.16
N ASP A 47 25.82 4.92 6.61
CA ASP A 47 25.77 3.56 6.04
C ASP A 47 25.71 2.46 7.11
N SER A 48 25.92 2.80 8.38
CA SER A 48 25.78 1.91 9.53
C SER A 48 24.34 1.85 10.10
N PHE A 49 23.44 2.74 9.66
CA PHE A 49 22.07 2.79 10.12
C PHE A 49 21.21 1.70 9.44
N ALA A 50 20.78 0.69 10.19
CA ALA A 50 20.10 -0.50 9.65
C ALA A 50 18.72 -0.21 9.05
N LEU A 51 17.92 0.69 9.64
CA LEU A 51 16.52 0.87 9.28
C LEU A 51 16.28 1.42 7.86
N PRO A 52 17.07 2.34 7.28
CA PRO A 52 16.89 2.75 5.89
C PRO A 52 17.07 1.58 4.89
N HIS A 53 18.01 0.67 5.16
CA HIS A 53 18.18 -0.55 4.35
C HIS A 53 16.94 -1.44 4.44
N LEU A 54 16.38 -1.60 5.64
CA LEU A 54 15.15 -2.36 5.85
C LEU A 54 13.95 -1.71 5.13
N GLY A 55 13.81 -0.37 5.22
CA GLY A 55 12.79 0.40 4.53
C GLY A 55 12.87 0.24 3.00
N LEU A 56 14.10 0.28 2.45
CA LEU A 56 14.36 0.06 1.03
C LEU A 56 13.97 -1.36 0.59
N ALA A 57 14.34 -2.38 1.37
CA ALA A 57 13.96 -3.77 1.10
C ALA A 57 12.43 -3.93 1.09
N ARG A 58 11.73 -3.33 2.06
CA ARG A 58 10.26 -3.36 2.13
C ARG A 58 9.61 -2.64 0.97
N PHE A 59 10.14 -1.49 0.56
CA PHE A 59 9.66 -0.76 -0.63
C PHE A 59 9.81 -1.60 -1.89
N TYR A 60 10.95 -2.25 -2.11
CA TYR A 60 11.14 -3.12 -3.27
C TYR A 60 10.19 -4.32 -3.26
N GLN A 61 9.92 -4.90 -2.08
CA GLN A 61 8.91 -5.95 -1.96
C GLN A 61 7.53 -5.45 -2.39
N MET A 62 7.10 -4.26 -1.94
CA MET A 62 5.80 -3.68 -2.30
C MET A 62 5.70 -3.34 -3.79
N ARG A 63 6.81 -2.93 -4.41
CA ARG A 63 6.89 -2.69 -5.86
C ARG A 63 6.94 -3.97 -6.69
N GLY A 64 6.91 -5.16 -6.09
CA GLY A 64 7.08 -6.43 -6.80
C GLY A 64 8.49 -6.68 -7.33
N ARG A 65 9.49 -5.90 -6.87
CA ARG A 65 10.90 -6.01 -7.26
C ARG A 65 11.63 -7.05 -6.40
N GLY A 66 11.14 -8.28 -6.42
CA GLY A 66 11.65 -9.35 -5.54
C GLY A 66 13.16 -9.60 -5.62
N ALA A 67 13.76 -9.44 -6.80
CA ALA A 67 15.20 -9.59 -6.99
C ALA A 67 16.04 -8.55 -6.22
N ASP A 68 15.48 -7.37 -5.96
CA ASP A 68 16.18 -6.26 -5.30
C ASP A 68 16.05 -6.29 -3.78
N VAL A 69 15.21 -7.17 -3.22
CA VAL A 69 14.95 -7.25 -1.77
C VAL A 69 16.13 -7.82 -1.00
N ALA A 70 16.80 -8.83 -1.53
CA ALA A 70 17.77 -9.64 -0.79
C ALA A 70 18.97 -8.85 -0.29
N ALA A 71 19.52 -7.97 -1.12
CA ALA A 71 20.75 -7.22 -0.79
C ALA A 71 20.53 -6.21 0.37
N PRO A 72 19.53 -5.30 0.32
CA PRO A 72 19.29 -4.37 1.41
C PRO A 72 18.81 -5.09 2.69
N LEU A 73 18.04 -6.18 2.60
CA LEU A 73 17.66 -6.96 3.78
C LEU A 73 18.88 -7.60 4.45
N ALA A 74 19.81 -8.19 3.67
CA ALA A 74 21.04 -8.75 4.20
C ALA A 74 21.91 -7.67 4.88
N ARG A 75 21.97 -6.47 4.30
CA ARG A 75 22.69 -5.34 4.90
C ARG A 75 22.05 -4.89 6.22
N ALA A 76 20.73 -4.75 6.27
CA ALA A 76 20.02 -4.42 7.52
C ALA A 76 20.32 -5.44 8.63
N ARG A 77 20.31 -6.74 8.30
CA ARG A 77 20.64 -7.81 9.26
C ARG A 77 22.08 -7.77 9.74
N ALA A 78 23.02 -7.43 8.86
CA ALA A 78 24.42 -7.31 9.24
C ALA A 78 24.70 -6.15 10.20
N LEU A 79 23.91 -5.07 10.09
CA LEU A 79 24.07 -3.84 10.87
C LEU A 79 23.31 -3.84 12.19
N VAL A 80 22.25 -4.67 12.33
CA VAL A 80 21.29 -4.53 13.43
C VAL A 80 21.80 -5.09 14.77
N ALA A 81 22.90 -5.82 14.79
CA ALA A 81 23.42 -6.45 16.03
C ALA A 81 23.70 -5.44 17.16
N ASP A 82 24.19 -4.25 16.79
CA ASP A 82 24.52 -3.17 17.72
C ASP A 82 23.40 -2.11 17.82
N ALA A 83 22.24 -2.33 17.17
CA ALA A 83 21.10 -1.43 17.19
C ALA A 83 20.21 -1.66 18.42
N THR A 84 19.17 -0.83 18.58
CA THR A 84 18.24 -0.97 19.70
C THR A 84 17.48 -2.31 19.65
N PRO A 85 17.00 -2.85 20.80
CA PRO A 85 16.16 -4.06 20.79
C PRO A 85 14.93 -3.95 19.89
N ARG A 86 14.31 -2.75 19.79
CA ARG A 86 13.21 -2.48 18.87
C ARG A 86 13.62 -2.69 17.41
N GLU A 87 14.75 -2.10 17.00
CA GLU A 87 15.25 -2.22 15.63
C GLU A 87 15.62 -3.68 15.28
N GLN A 88 16.21 -4.42 16.23
CA GLN A 88 16.50 -5.84 16.07
C GLN A 88 15.21 -6.64 15.84
N ALA A 89 14.18 -6.39 16.66
CA ALA A 89 12.88 -7.05 16.51
C ALA A 89 12.18 -6.66 15.19
N GLN A 90 12.29 -5.38 14.77
CA GLN A 90 11.74 -4.87 13.51
C GLN A 90 12.40 -5.55 12.29
N VAL A 91 13.72 -5.63 12.25
CA VAL A 91 14.46 -6.31 11.18
C VAL A 91 14.11 -7.80 11.13
N ASN A 92 13.95 -8.45 12.28
CA ASN A 92 13.52 -9.85 12.33
C ASN A 92 12.10 -10.03 11.77
N ALA A 93 11.12 -9.24 12.23
CA ALA A 93 9.73 -9.39 11.82
C ALA A 93 9.53 -9.14 10.32
N LEU A 94 10.07 -8.03 9.78
CA LEU A 94 10.02 -7.72 8.36
C LEU A 94 10.86 -8.69 7.52
N GLY A 95 11.98 -9.15 8.04
CA GLY A 95 12.79 -10.17 7.38
C GLY A 95 12.03 -11.48 7.16
N LEU A 96 11.30 -11.96 8.19
CA LEU A 96 10.44 -13.15 8.07
C LEU A 96 9.33 -12.93 7.03
N LEU A 97 8.73 -11.75 7.01
CA LEU A 97 7.70 -11.40 6.02
C LEU A 97 8.26 -11.44 4.59
N MET A 98 9.42 -10.82 4.36
CA MET A 98 10.06 -10.77 3.04
C MET A 98 10.59 -12.13 2.56
N GLU A 99 10.84 -13.05 3.48
CA GLU A 99 11.20 -14.44 3.19
C GLU A 99 9.98 -15.36 2.96
N GLY A 100 8.76 -14.82 3.00
CA GLY A 100 7.54 -15.60 2.81
C GLY A 100 7.17 -16.50 3.99
N LYS A 101 7.77 -16.29 5.16
CA LYS A 101 7.49 -17.05 6.40
C LYS A 101 6.27 -16.47 7.13
N GLY A 102 5.11 -16.45 6.47
CA GLY A 102 3.90 -15.74 6.91
C GLY A 102 3.50 -16.00 8.37
N PRO A 103 3.29 -17.25 8.82
CA PRO A 103 2.91 -17.51 10.20
C PRO A 103 3.91 -17.00 11.24
N GLN A 104 5.22 -17.18 10.99
CA GLN A 104 6.27 -16.70 11.87
C GLN A 104 6.35 -15.17 11.87
N ALA A 105 6.21 -14.54 10.69
CA ALA A 105 6.17 -13.10 10.55
C ALA A 105 4.99 -12.51 11.33
N TYR A 106 3.80 -13.08 11.19
CA TYR A 106 2.60 -12.62 11.91
C TYR A 106 2.78 -12.69 13.43
N ALA A 107 3.32 -13.80 13.94
CA ALA A 107 3.62 -13.95 15.37
C ALA A 107 4.64 -12.91 15.86
N ALA A 108 5.72 -12.69 15.10
CA ALA A 108 6.74 -11.71 15.42
C ALA A 108 6.20 -10.26 15.39
N ILE A 109 5.37 -9.91 14.40
CA ILE A 109 4.70 -8.62 14.28
C ILE A 109 3.78 -8.36 15.48
N ARG A 110 2.98 -9.35 15.88
CA ARG A 110 2.08 -9.23 17.04
C ARG A 110 2.84 -9.05 18.35
N ALA A 111 3.93 -9.79 18.54
CA ALA A 111 4.81 -9.66 19.71
C ALA A 111 5.50 -8.29 19.73
N HIS A 112 6.01 -7.82 18.58
CA HIS A 112 6.65 -6.52 18.44
C HIS A 112 5.70 -5.37 18.81
N LEU A 113 4.47 -5.38 18.27
CA LEU A 113 3.49 -4.30 18.55
C LEU A 113 2.93 -4.31 19.97
N ALA A 114 2.98 -5.45 20.65
CA ALA A 114 2.65 -5.49 22.08
C ALA A 114 3.66 -4.73 22.95
N GLU A 115 4.92 -4.65 22.52
CA GLU A 115 5.99 -3.93 23.21
C GLU A 115 6.21 -2.51 22.64
N TYR A 116 6.10 -2.37 21.29
CA TYR A 116 6.35 -1.13 20.54
C TYR A 116 5.13 -0.73 19.69
N PRO A 117 3.99 -0.35 20.30
CA PRO A 117 2.73 -0.13 19.57
C PRO A 117 2.76 1.07 18.62
N ARG A 118 3.79 1.93 18.70
CA ARG A 118 3.98 3.07 17.81
C ARG A 118 4.88 2.78 16.60
N ASP A 119 5.29 1.52 16.40
CA ASP A 119 6.11 1.13 15.24
C ASP A 119 5.23 0.94 14.00
N VAL A 120 5.01 2.04 13.27
CA VAL A 120 4.14 2.06 12.08
C VAL A 120 4.64 1.18 10.94
N MET A 121 5.98 1.01 10.81
CA MET A 121 6.55 0.15 9.78
C MET A 121 6.28 -1.33 10.03
N ILE A 122 5.98 -1.70 11.25
CA ILE A 122 5.46 -3.03 11.60
C ILE A 122 3.94 -3.06 11.48
N ALA A 123 3.24 -2.06 12.02
CA ALA A 123 1.78 -2.01 12.01
C ALA A 123 1.20 -2.09 10.58
N GLN A 124 1.79 -1.37 9.61
CA GLN A 124 1.32 -1.36 8.21
C GLN A 124 1.28 -2.74 7.56
N THR A 125 2.06 -3.70 8.03
CA THR A 125 2.09 -5.05 7.45
C THR A 125 0.80 -5.84 7.67
N CYS A 126 -0.01 -5.44 8.63
CA CYS A 126 -1.28 -6.08 8.95
C CYS A 126 -2.51 -5.23 8.56
N MET A 127 -2.30 -4.03 7.97
CA MET A 127 -3.37 -3.10 7.62
C MET A 127 -3.64 -3.07 6.12
N GLY A 128 -4.86 -2.69 5.75
CA GLY A 128 -5.31 -2.61 4.36
C GLY A 128 -5.55 -3.98 3.71
N VAL A 129 -6.03 -3.97 2.47
CA VAL A 129 -6.36 -5.19 1.70
C VAL A 129 -5.13 -6.06 1.49
N PHE A 130 -4.00 -5.44 1.16
CA PHE A 130 -2.73 -6.15 0.91
C PHE A 130 -1.94 -6.49 2.18
N GLY A 131 -2.48 -6.18 3.35
CA GLY A 131 -1.89 -6.60 4.63
C GLY A 131 -2.09 -8.08 4.92
N MET A 132 -1.34 -8.60 5.88
CA MET A 132 -1.38 -10.02 6.26
C MET A 132 -2.76 -10.47 6.75
N ILE A 133 -3.54 -9.56 7.35
CA ILE A 133 -4.92 -9.85 7.76
C ILE A 133 -5.82 -9.87 6.52
N GLY A 134 -5.77 -8.83 5.66
CA GLY A 134 -6.57 -8.71 4.45
C GLY A 134 -6.38 -9.88 3.49
N PHE A 135 -5.12 -10.26 3.23
CA PHE A 135 -4.80 -11.40 2.34
C PHE A 135 -4.91 -12.79 2.99
N SER A 136 -5.31 -12.88 4.26
CA SER A 136 -5.43 -14.17 4.96
C SER A 136 -6.46 -15.12 4.35
N GLY A 137 -7.45 -14.59 3.61
CA GLY A 137 -8.59 -15.36 3.10
C GLY A 137 -9.53 -15.91 4.18
N ARG A 138 -9.30 -15.56 5.45
CA ARG A 138 -10.11 -16.06 6.57
C ARG A 138 -11.45 -15.34 6.64
N ARG A 139 -12.49 -16.06 7.02
CA ARG A 139 -13.78 -15.46 7.35
C ARG A 139 -13.61 -14.55 8.56
N GLY A 140 -14.20 -13.33 8.49
CA GLY A 140 -14.12 -12.33 9.56
C GLY A 140 -12.79 -11.58 9.63
N ARG A 141 -11.96 -11.63 8.57
CA ARG A 141 -10.73 -10.85 8.47
C ARG A 141 -10.98 -9.34 8.58
N GLU A 142 -12.11 -8.85 8.10
CA GLU A 142 -12.54 -7.45 8.21
C GLU A 142 -12.74 -7.05 9.68
N ALA A 143 -13.42 -7.89 10.46
CA ALA A 143 -13.59 -7.69 11.90
C ALA A 143 -12.26 -7.83 12.66
N GLU A 144 -11.39 -8.75 12.25
CA GLU A 144 -10.04 -8.89 12.81
C GLU A 144 -9.20 -7.62 12.53
N GLN A 145 -9.29 -7.07 11.32
CA GLN A 145 -8.59 -5.84 10.94
C GLN A 145 -9.07 -4.64 11.76
N LEU A 146 -10.40 -4.50 11.95
CA LEU A 146 -10.94 -3.46 12.82
C LEU A 146 -10.50 -3.65 14.29
N ALA A 147 -10.53 -4.87 14.82
CA ALA A 147 -10.03 -5.15 16.16
C ALA A 147 -8.53 -4.82 16.30
N PHE A 148 -7.72 -5.15 15.27
CA PHE A 148 -6.32 -4.84 15.23
C PHE A 148 -6.06 -3.33 15.23
N THR A 149 -6.71 -2.56 14.35
CA THR A 149 -6.56 -1.10 14.32
C THR A 149 -7.10 -0.47 15.60
N SER A 150 -8.26 -0.90 16.12
CA SER A 150 -8.82 -0.40 17.37
C SER A 150 -7.87 -0.57 18.56
N SER A 151 -7.10 -1.64 18.61
CA SER A 151 -6.10 -1.86 19.67
C SER A 151 -4.95 -0.86 19.63
N LEU A 152 -4.69 -0.22 18.50
CA LEU A 152 -3.62 0.76 18.31
C LEU A 152 -4.09 2.23 18.44
N VAL A 153 -5.41 2.48 18.46
CA VAL A 153 -5.96 3.84 18.64
C VAL A 153 -5.38 4.58 19.85
N PRO A 154 -5.19 3.98 21.04
CA PRO A 154 -4.60 4.68 22.20
C PRO A 154 -3.16 5.17 21.96
N HIS A 155 -2.47 4.63 20.97
CA HIS A 155 -1.07 4.89 20.68
C HIS A 155 -0.82 5.74 19.43
N LEU A 156 -1.71 5.62 18.42
CA LEU A 156 -1.55 6.22 17.09
C LEU A 156 -2.77 7.02 16.63
N GLY A 157 -3.78 7.21 17.49
CA GLY A 157 -5.06 7.84 17.12
C GLY A 157 -4.94 9.24 16.52
N ASP A 158 -3.86 9.98 16.80
CA ASP A 158 -3.61 11.31 16.23
C ASP A 158 -2.75 11.30 14.97
N ASP A 159 -2.25 10.13 14.56
CA ASP A 159 -1.41 9.99 13.36
C ASP A 159 -2.26 9.94 12.09
N TRP A 160 -1.96 10.82 11.13
CA TRP A 160 -2.74 10.96 9.89
C TRP A 160 -2.78 9.67 9.05
N TRP A 161 -1.67 8.92 9.01
CA TRP A 161 -1.64 7.66 8.26
C TRP A 161 -2.46 6.59 8.98
N PHE A 162 -2.28 6.45 10.29
CA PHE A 162 -3.04 5.48 11.07
C PHE A 162 -4.55 5.77 11.02
N GLN A 163 -4.96 7.03 11.08
CA GLN A 163 -6.36 7.44 10.92
C GLN A 163 -6.93 6.95 9.59
N SER A 164 -6.17 7.08 8.47
CA SER A 164 -6.61 6.57 7.19
C SER A 164 -6.84 5.04 7.23
N GLN A 165 -5.92 4.28 7.82
CA GLN A 165 -6.04 2.83 7.92
C GLN A 165 -7.16 2.38 8.86
N HIS A 166 -7.39 3.13 9.95
CA HIS A 166 -8.51 2.85 10.86
C HIS A 166 -9.86 3.17 10.21
N ALA A 167 -9.96 4.29 9.47
CA ALA A 167 -11.13 4.61 8.68
C ALA A 167 -11.43 3.52 7.64
N PHE A 168 -10.41 2.99 6.96
CA PHE A 168 -10.60 1.87 6.04
C PHE A 168 -11.15 0.64 6.74
N ALA A 169 -10.61 0.28 7.91
CA ALA A 169 -11.10 -0.87 8.67
C ALA A 169 -12.56 -0.69 9.15
N LEU A 170 -12.99 0.54 9.42
CA LEU A 170 -14.39 0.87 9.71
C LEU A 170 -15.28 0.71 8.47
N LEU A 171 -14.82 1.17 7.30
CA LEU A 171 -15.54 1.00 6.02
C LEU A 171 -15.76 -0.46 5.68
N GLU A 172 -14.73 -1.30 5.81
CA GLU A 172 -14.79 -2.73 5.49
C GLU A 172 -15.82 -3.52 6.34
N VAL A 173 -16.24 -2.97 7.48
CA VAL A 173 -17.32 -3.56 8.31
C VAL A 173 -18.64 -2.77 8.22
N GLY A 174 -18.77 -1.84 7.27
CA GLY A 174 -19.99 -1.06 7.03
C GLY A 174 -20.24 0.08 8.02
N ARG A 175 -19.23 0.51 8.80
CA ARG A 175 -19.34 1.62 9.77
C ARG A 175 -18.95 2.97 9.12
N THR A 176 -19.59 3.29 7.99
CA THR A 176 -19.27 4.47 7.17
C THR A 176 -19.38 5.79 7.92
N ALA A 177 -20.44 5.97 8.72
CA ALA A 177 -20.64 7.18 9.51
C ALA A 177 -19.54 7.42 10.57
N GLU A 178 -18.87 6.37 11.02
CA GLU A 178 -17.74 6.50 11.94
C GLU A 178 -16.41 6.69 11.20
N ALA A 179 -16.29 6.13 10.00
CA ALA A 179 -15.11 6.27 9.17
C ALA A 179 -14.94 7.71 8.62
N GLU A 180 -16.04 8.37 8.27
CA GLU A 180 -16.03 9.70 7.64
C GLU A 180 -15.24 10.75 8.43
N PRO A 181 -15.55 11.07 9.71
CA PRO A 181 -14.80 12.08 10.45
C PRO A 181 -13.33 11.70 10.62
N VAL A 182 -13.00 10.39 10.67
CA VAL A 182 -11.62 9.92 10.84
C VAL A 182 -10.80 10.15 9.57
N ILE A 183 -11.37 9.84 8.38
CA ILE A 183 -10.66 10.08 7.12
C ILE A 183 -10.54 11.58 6.80
N GLU A 184 -11.53 12.39 7.14
CA GLU A 184 -11.47 13.85 6.99
C GLU A 184 -10.35 14.45 7.84
N GLN A 185 -10.19 14.00 9.09
CA GLN A 185 -9.09 14.44 9.95
C GLN A 185 -7.73 14.02 9.41
N SER A 186 -7.60 12.78 8.91
CA SER A 186 -6.40 12.28 8.24
C SER A 186 -5.97 13.19 7.09
N LEU A 187 -6.90 13.51 6.19
CA LEU A 187 -6.65 14.33 5.01
C LEU A 187 -6.45 15.81 5.33
N ALA A 188 -7.07 16.33 6.39
CA ALA A 188 -6.80 17.69 6.88
C ALA A 188 -5.35 17.84 7.35
N THR A 189 -4.77 16.77 7.93
CA THR A 189 -3.37 16.75 8.37
C THR A 189 -2.40 16.49 7.21
N ASN A 190 -2.73 15.55 6.32
CA ASN A 190 -1.91 15.26 5.14
C ASN A 190 -2.76 15.11 3.87
N PRO A 191 -3.09 16.22 3.18
CA PRO A 191 -3.93 16.20 1.98
C PRO A 191 -3.27 15.51 0.77
N ARG A 192 -1.96 15.26 0.82
CA ARG A 192 -1.21 14.55 -0.22
C ARG A 192 -1.12 13.03 0.00
N SER A 193 -1.74 12.50 1.04
CA SER A 193 -1.75 11.06 1.31
C SER A 193 -2.52 10.29 0.23
N GLY A 194 -1.81 9.48 -0.58
CA GLY A 194 -2.42 8.58 -1.54
C GLY A 194 -3.33 7.55 -0.86
N ASN A 195 -2.91 7.02 0.29
CA ASN A 195 -3.77 6.15 1.12
C ASN A 195 -5.02 6.86 1.59
N GLY A 196 -4.90 8.09 2.10
CA GLY A 196 -6.05 8.87 2.56
C GLY A 196 -7.04 9.17 1.43
N ALA A 197 -6.55 9.64 0.28
CA ALA A 197 -7.40 9.92 -0.88
C ALA A 197 -8.11 8.68 -1.42
N HIS A 198 -7.42 7.55 -1.49
CA HIS A 198 -7.97 6.26 -1.89
C HIS A 198 -9.10 5.82 -0.94
N ILE A 199 -8.89 5.92 0.37
CA ILE A 199 -9.89 5.52 1.37
C ILE A 199 -11.10 6.46 1.34
N ARG A 200 -10.90 7.75 1.10
CA ARG A 200 -12.01 8.67 0.88
C ARG A 200 -12.82 8.32 -0.37
N ALA A 201 -12.16 7.85 -1.45
CA ALA A 201 -12.85 7.34 -2.62
C ALA A 201 -13.74 6.13 -2.28
N HIS A 202 -13.25 5.21 -1.44
CA HIS A 202 -14.08 4.11 -0.93
C HIS A 202 -15.28 4.60 -0.11
N LEU A 203 -15.13 5.65 0.71
CA LEU A 203 -16.25 6.24 1.45
C LEU A 203 -17.35 6.75 0.50
N TYR A 204 -16.99 7.47 -0.57
CA TYR A 204 -17.95 7.90 -1.60
C TYR A 204 -18.63 6.71 -2.28
N TYR A 205 -17.87 5.64 -2.54
CA TYR A 205 -18.42 4.43 -3.13
C TYR A 205 -19.46 3.76 -2.22
N GLU A 206 -19.13 3.54 -0.95
CA GLU A 206 -20.02 2.92 0.03
C GLU A 206 -21.27 3.75 0.32
N ASN A 207 -21.18 5.07 0.22
CA ASN A 207 -22.31 5.98 0.36
C ASN A 207 -23.17 6.12 -0.92
N GLY A 208 -22.74 5.52 -2.05
CA GLY A 208 -23.43 5.66 -3.33
C GLY A 208 -23.29 7.05 -3.99
N GLU A 209 -22.24 7.79 -3.65
CA GLU A 209 -21.98 9.16 -4.10
C GLU A 209 -21.06 9.21 -5.32
N ALA A 210 -21.38 8.44 -6.38
CA ALA A 210 -20.52 8.21 -7.54
C ALA A 210 -20.04 9.50 -8.24
N GLU A 211 -20.93 10.50 -8.44
CA GLU A 211 -20.53 11.76 -9.07
C GLU A 211 -19.56 12.59 -8.23
N ALA A 212 -19.79 12.65 -6.92
CA ALA A 212 -18.91 13.36 -6.00
C ALA A 212 -17.56 12.66 -5.88
N GLY A 213 -17.58 11.33 -5.80
CA GLY A 213 -16.40 10.50 -5.76
C GLY A 213 -15.52 10.65 -7.01
N LEU A 214 -16.13 10.60 -8.21
CA LEU A 214 -15.40 10.81 -9.46
C LEU A 214 -14.74 12.19 -9.51
N ARG A 215 -15.48 13.26 -9.20
CA ARG A 215 -14.91 14.61 -9.19
C ARG A 215 -13.74 14.72 -8.23
N TYR A 216 -13.92 14.23 -7.00
CA TYR A 216 -12.89 14.27 -5.97
C TYR A 216 -11.60 13.57 -6.40
N ILE A 217 -11.69 12.30 -6.80
CA ILE A 217 -10.49 11.51 -7.04
C ILE A 217 -9.81 11.88 -8.36
N ASP A 218 -10.57 12.30 -9.37
CA ASP A 218 -10.02 12.74 -10.64
C ASP A 218 -9.28 14.09 -10.51
N GLU A 219 -9.79 15.01 -9.69
CA GLU A 219 -9.10 16.25 -9.36
C GLU A 219 -7.86 16.00 -8.50
N TRP A 220 -8.00 15.17 -7.46
CA TRP A 220 -6.91 14.88 -6.52
C TRP A 220 -5.71 14.23 -7.23
N ARG A 221 -5.95 13.25 -8.11
CA ARG A 221 -4.89 12.51 -8.82
C ARG A 221 -4.04 13.38 -9.76
N ASN A 222 -4.55 14.52 -10.23
CA ASN A 222 -3.79 15.42 -11.10
C ASN A 222 -2.51 15.97 -10.45
N GLY A 223 -2.45 16.01 -9.12
CA GLY A 223 -1.26 16.39 -8.36
C GLY A 223 -0.42 15.21 -7.85
N TYR A 224 -0.81 13.97 -8.18
CA TYR A 224 -0.19 12.76 -7.68
C TYR A 224 0.71 12.13 -8.74
N SER A 225 1.97 11.83 -8.36
CA SER A 225 2.95 11.28 -9.30
C SER A 225 2.57 9.90 -9.83
N LYS A 226 2.85 9.64 -11.12
CA LYS A 226 2.74 8.29 -11.71
C LYS A 226 3.61 7.25 -11.01
N GLU A 227 4.73 7.66 -10.42
CA GLU A 227 5.61 6.79 -9.62
C GLU A 227 5.02 6.45 -8.24
N GLY A 228 3.97 7.13 -7.81
CA GLY A 228 3.30 6.86 -6.54
C GLY A 228 2.70 5.45 -6.51
N LEU A 229 2.83 4.77 -5.37
CA LEU A 229 2.43 3.36 -5.24
C LEU A 229 0.97 3.09 -5.58
N LEU A 230 0.09 4.07 -5.41
CA LEU A 230 -1.34 3.95 -5.63
C LEU A 230 -1.84 4.65 -6.90
N HIS A 231 -0.97 5.28 -7.72
CA HIS A 231 -1.43 6.03 -8.90
C HIS A 231 -2.30 5.19 -9.83
N CYS A 232 -1.85 3.98 -10.17
CA CYS A 232 -2.61 3.03 -10.99
C CYS A 232 -4.00 2.77 -10.38
N HIS A 233 -4.05 2.40 -9.11
CA HIS A 233 -5.28 2.01 -8.43
C HIS A 233 -6.26 3.18 -8.22
N VAL A 234 -5.75 4.37 -7.89
CA VAL A 234 -6.56 5.59 -7.83
C VAL A 234 -7.14 5.93 -9.21
N SER A 235 -6.34 5.76 -10.26
CA SER A 235 -6.80 5.97 -11.65
C SER A 235 -7.85 4.92 -12.06
N TRP A 236 -7.72 3.68 -11.57
CA TRP A 236 -8.73 2.66 -11.77
C TRP A 236 -10.09 3.04 -11.15
N HIS A 237 -10.13 3.67 -9.97
CA HIS A 237 -11.37 4.21 -9.41
C HIS A 237 -12.02 5.27 -10.32
N VAL A 238 -11.21 6.14 -10.95
CA VAL A 238 -11.73 7.09 -11.95
C VAL A 238 -12.35 6.35 -13.14
N ALA A 239 -11.67 5.32 -13.65
CA ALA A 239 -12.16 4.52 -14.77
C ALA A 239 -13.43 3.75 -14.42
N LEU A 240 -13.55 3.21 -13.19
CA LEU A 240 -14.75 2.54 -12.71
C LEU A 240 -15.96 3.47 -12.69
N TRP A 241 -15.82 4.66 -12.10
CA TRP A 241 -16.93 5.62 -12.05
C TRP A 241 -17.26 6.21 -13.42
N ALA A 242 -16.26 6.35 -14.31
CA ALA A 242 -16.51 6.73 -15.70
C ALA A 242 -17.36 5.65 -16.42
N LEU A 243 -17.06 4.36 -16.19
CA LEU A 243 -17.87 3.25 -16.69
C LEU A 243 -19.31 3.30 -16.14
N GLU A 244 -19.46 3.48 -14.84
CA GLU A 244 -20.76 3.55 -14.16
C GLU A 244 -21.63 4.70 -14.70
N GLN A 245 -21.01 5.83 -15.05
CA GLN A 245 -21.68 7.01 -15.60
C GLN A 245 -21.85 6.95 -17.13
N GLY A 246 -21.38 5.88 -17.79
CA GLY A 246 -21.45 5.69 -19.24
C GLY A 246 -20.44 6.51 -20.04
N ASP A 247 -19.45 7.15 -19.41
CA ASP A 247 -18.37 7.85 -20.09
C ASP A 247 -17.24 6.87 -20.49
N LEU A 248 -17.53 6.09 -21.52
CA LEU A 248 -16.57 5.10 -22.03
C LEU A 248 -15.30 5.72 -22.60
N ALA A 249 -15.40 6.92 -23.16
CA ALA A 249 -14.23 7.61 -23.70
C ALA A 249 -13.21 7.91 -22.58
N LYS A 250 -13.67 8.44 -21.45
CA LYS A 250 -12.86 8.67 -20.27
C LYS A 250 -12.33 7.37 -19.68
N MET A 251 -13.20 6.36 -19.53
CA MET A 251 -12.81 5.03 -19.02
C MET A 251 -11.63 4.46 -19.80
N TRP A 252 -11.73 4.39 -21.13
CA TRP A 252 -10.66 3.85 -21.98
C TRP A 252 -9.39 4.70 -21.94
N SER A 253 -9.54 6.03 -21.98
CA SER A 253 -8.41 6.94 -21.90
C SER A 253 -7.62 6.78 -20.62
N VAL A 254 -8.29 6.67 -19.47
CA VAL A 254 -7.66 6.48 -18.17
C VAL A 254 -7.04 5.09 -18.05
N LEU A 255 -7.73 4.05 -18.54
CA LEU A 255 -7.18 2.71 -18.56
C LEU A 255 -5.85 2.65 -19.31
N ASP A 256 -5.81 3.22 -20.51
CA ASP A 256 -4.63 3.16 -21.38
C ASP A 256 -3.46 3.99 -20.84
N ALA A 257 -3.75 5.15 -20.26
CA ALA A 257 -2.74 6.08 -19.80
C ALA A 257 -2.13 5.73 -18.43
N ASP A 258 -2.94 5.14 -17.52
CA ASP A 258 -2.61 5.14 -16.09
C ASP A 258 -2.83 3.78 -15.39
N VAL A 259 -3.51 2.81 -16.02
CA VAL A 259 -3.87 1.52 -15.38
C VAL A 259 -3.28 0.32 -16.09
N ALA A 260 -3.44 0.23 -17.41
CA ALA A 260 -3.03 -0.92 -18.21
C ALA A 260 -1.49 -1.06 -18.31
N PRO A 261 -0.99 -2.26 -18.67
CA PRO A 261 0.43 -2.45 -18.95
C PRO A 261 0.95 -1.47 -20.01
N GLY A 262 2.09 -0.83 -19.73
CA GLY A 262 2.72 0.17 -20.59
C GLY A 262 2.31 1.61 -20.31
N GLY A 263 1.16 1.86 -19.69
CA GLY A 263 0.72 3.19 -19.22
C GLY A 263 1.02 3.45 -17.74
N ALA A 264 0.95 2.40 -16.92
CA ALA A 264 1.08 2.49 -15.47
C ALA A 264 2.52 2.20 -14.99
N GLU A 265 2.95 2.96 -13.99
CA GLU A 265 4.17 2.72 -13.21
C GLU A 265 3.81 2.25 -11.79
N ALA A 266 3.25 1.04 -11.65
CA ALA A 266 2.70 0.53 -10.41
C ALA A 266 3.23 -0.88 -10.07
N PRO A 267 2.97 -1.39 -8.87
CA PRO A 267 3.21 -2.80 -8.57
C PRO A 267 2.49 -3.72 -9.58
N PRO A 268 3.15 -4.76 -10.10
CA PRO A 268 2.57 -5.64 -11.14
C PRO A 268 1.20 -6.22 -10.76
N ILE A 269 0.97 -6.47 -9.48
CA ILE A 269 -0.31 -6.97 -9.00
C ILE A 269 -1.45 -5.97 -9.26
N ASN A 270 -1.23 -4.67 -9.01
CA ASN A 270 -2.24 -3.64 -9.27
C ASN A 270 -2.54 -3.54 -10.76
N ILE A 271 -1.49 -3.44 -11.60
CA ILE A 271 -1.67 -3.37 -13.05
C ILE A 271 -2.52 -4.54 -13.55
N MET A 272 -2.19 -5.76 -13.15
CA MET A 272 -2.89 -6.96 -13.60
C MET A 272 -4.32 -7.01 -13.08
N THR A 273 -4.52 -6.82 -11.77
CA THR A 273 -5.86 -6.97 -11.17
C THR A 273 -6.80 -5.84 -11.56
N ASP A 274 -6.31 -4.60 -11.57
CA ASP A 274 -7.13 -3.43 -11.88
C ASP A 274 -7.54 -3.44 -13.37
N THR A 275 -6.62 -3.80 -14.29
CA THR A 275 -6.94 -3.95 -15.70
C THR A 275 -7.95 -5.07 -15.94
N ALA A 276 -7.68 -6.29 -15.48
CA ALA A 276 -8.57 -7.43 -15.70
C ALA A 276 -9.97 -7.18 -15.13
N SER A 277 -10.04 -6.57 -13.93
CA SER A 277 -11.31 -6.28 -13.28
C SER A 277 -12.12 -5.20 -14.02
N LEU A 278 -11.47 -4.19 -14.60
CA LEU A 278 -12.16 -3.15 -15.38
C LEU A 278 -12.69 -3.69 -16.69
N LEU A 279 -11.88 -4.48 -17.43
CA LEU A 279 -12.32 -5.12 -18.68
C LEU A 279 -13.54 -6.02 -18.44
N TYR A 280 -13.48 -6.85 -17.38
CA TYR A 280 -14.60 -7.73 -17.03
C TYR A 280 -15.87 -6.96 -16.66
N ARG A 281 -15.73 -5.86 -15.91
CA ARG A 281 -16.87 -5.00 -15.57
C ARG A 281 -17.46 -4.29 -16.79
N ALA A 282 -16.63 -3.90 -17.76
CA ALA A 282 -17.11 -3.32 -19.00
C ALA A 282 -17.97 -4.33 -19.79
N GLU A 283 -17.55 -5.59 -19.87
CA GLU A 283 -18.36 -6.66 -20.48
C GLU A 283 -19.67 -6.92 -19.73
N LEU A 284 -19.62 -6.97 -18.38
CA LEU A 284 -20.82 -7.14 -17.57
C LEU A 284 -21.80 -5.97 -17.73
N ALA A 285 -21.31 -4.77 -18.01
CA ALA A 285 -22.12 -3.60 -18.35
C ALA A 285 -22.66 -3.62 -19.79
N GLY A 286 -22.33 -4.66 -20.59
CA GLY A 286 -22.82 -4.84 -21.95
C GLY A 286 -21.98 -4.12 -23.03
N HIS A 287 -20.76 -3.72 -22.71
CA HIS A 287 -19.85 -3.08 -23.65
C HIS A 287 -18.90 -4.08 -24.30
N ASP A 288 -18.63 -3.90 -25.56
CA ASP A 288 -17.64 -4.69 -26.28
C ASP A 288 -16.23 -4.32 -25.80
N VAL A 289 -15.47 -5.32 -25.37
CA VAL A 289 -14.05 -5.19 -25.01
C VAL A 289 -13.21 -5.80 -26.14
N PRO A 290 -12.31 -5.03 -26.77
CA PRO A 290 -11.44 -5.55 -27.81
C PRO A 290 -10.59 -6.73 -27.33
N ALA A 291 -10.54 -7.81 -28.12
CA ALA A 291 -9.81 -9.04 -27.79
C ALA A 291 -8.31 -8.79 -27.52
N GLU A 292 -7.74 -7.75 -28.15
CA GLU A 292 -6.35 -7.36 -27.98
C GLU A 292 -6.05 -6.90 -26.54
N ARG A 293 -7.04 -6.31 -25.85
CA ARG A 293 -6.91 -5.90 -24.45
C ARG A 293 -6.82 -7.11 -23.52
N TRP A 294 -7.65 -8.10 -23.78
CA TRP A 294 -7.60 -9.38 -23.06
C TRP A 294 -6.30 -10.14 -23.31
N SER A 295 -5.84 -10.19 -24.57
CA SER A 295 -4.54 -10.77 -24.91
C SER A 295 -3.40 -10.08 -24.20
N ALA A 296 -3.37 -8.75 -24.18
CA ALA A 296 -2.30 -7.97 -23.53
C ALA A 296 -2.22 -8.24 -22.02
N ILE A 297 -3.37 -8.26 -21.32
CA ILE A 297 -3.36 -8.53 -19.88
C ILE A 297 -3.09 -10.02 -19.57
N SER A 298 -3.52 -10.94 -20.43
CA SER A 298 -3.19 -12.37 -20.33
C SER A 298 -1.67 -12.59 -20.41
N ASP A 299 -1.00 -11.95 -21.36
CA ASP A 299 0.45 -12.07 -21.54
C ASP A 299 1.21 -11.41 -20.39
N TYR A 300 0.72 -10.26 -19.89
CA TYR A 300 1.26 -9.63 -18.69
C TYR A 300 1.14 -10.52 -17.46
N ALA A 301 -0.03 -11.17 -17.26
CA ALA A 301 -0.25 -12.10 -16.17
C ALA A 301 0.71 -13.31 -16.25
N LYS A 302 0.90 -13.90 -17.43
CA LYS A 302 1.88 -15.00 -17.63
C LYS A 302 3.30 -14.58 -17.30
N GLN A 303 3.67 -13.34 -17.64
CA GLN A 303 5.01 -12.82 -17.40
C GLN A 303 5.26 -12.55 -15.92
N CYS A 304 4.34 -11.89 -15.23
CA CYS A 304 4.51 -11.41 -13.86
C CYS A 304 4.10 -12.44 -12.81
N PHE A 305 3.12 -13.30 -13.13
CA PHE A 305 2.53 -14.30 -12.23
C PHE A 305 2.51 -15.69 -12.88
N PRO A 306 3.69 -16.25 -13.26
CA PRO A 306 3.77 -17.52 -13.99
C PRO A 306 3.33 -18.74 -13.18
N LYS A 307 3.13 -18.58 -11.88
CA LYS A 307 2.72 -19.65 -10.95
C LYS A 307 1.66 -19.12 -9.99
N PRO A 308 0.64 -19.93 -9.66
CA PRO A 308 -0.28 -19.60 -8.59
C PRO A 308 0.44 -19.38 -7.25
N GLY A 309 -0.10 -18.46 -6.45
CA GLY A 309 0.51 -18.16 -5.14
C GLY A 309 -0.28 -17.21 -4.26
N ILE A 310 -0.99 -16.28 -4.86
CA ILE A 310 -1.83 -15.32 -4.14
C ILE A 310 -3.23 -15.42 -4.74
N ALA A 311 -4.19 -15.96 -4.01
CA ALA A 311 -5.55 -16.22 -4.48
C ALA A 311 -6.22 -15.01 -5.17
N PHE A 312 -5.96 -13.79 -4.67
CA PHE A 312 -6.45 -12.56 -5.29
C PHE A 312 -5.86 -12.34 -6.69
N ALA A 313 -4.55 -12.49 -6.85
CA ALA A 313 -3.90 -12.40 -8.15
C ALA A 313 -4.32 -13.55 -9.09
N ASP A 314 -4.41 -14.78 -8.55
CA ASP A 314 -4.77 -15.96 -9.31
C ASP A 314 -6.19 -15.86 -9.90
N ALA A 315 -7.15 -15.33 -9.13
CA ALA A 315 -8.52 -15.11 -9.61
C ALA A 315 -8.56 -14.11 -10.76
N HIS A 316 -7.82 -13.00 -10.69
CA HIS A 316 -7.77 -11.99 -11.75
C HIS A 316 -6.97 -12.48 -12.99
N ALA A 317 -5.91 -13.26 -12.76
CA ALA A 317 -5.20 -13.90 -13.87
C ALA A 317 -6.11 -14.91 -14.61
N ALA A 318 -6.95 -15.64 -13.89
CA ALA A 318 -7.93 -16.54 -14.50
C ALA A 318 -8.94 -15.78 -15.38
N LEU A 319 -9.42 -14.59 -14.94
CA LEU A 319 -10.26 -13.73 -15.80
C LEU A 319 -9.51 -13.31 -17.06
N ALA A 320 -8.24 -12.97 -16.95
CA ALA A 320 -7.42 -12.54 -18.09
C ALA A 320 -7.12 -13.69 -19.08
N HIS A 321 -7.18 -14.94 -18.65
CA HIS A 321 -6.91 -16.13 -19.48
C HIS A 321 -8.16 -16.76 -20.10
N ALA A 322 -9.35 -16.40 -19.62
CA ALA A 322 -10.62 -16.96 -20.09
C ALA A 322 -11.03 -16.41 -21.45
#